data_cfbd51dc511d44b25ef116c95ee40c9c
#
_entry.id   cfbd51dc511d44b25ef116c95ee40c9c
#
_cell.length_a   1.000
_cell.length_b   1.000
_cell.length_c   1.000
_cell.angle_alpha   90.00
_cell.angle_beta   90.00
_cell.angle_gamma   90.00
#
_symmetry.space_group_name_H-M   'P 1'
#
loop_
_entity.id
_entity.type
_entity.pdbx_description
1 polymer ?
#
loop_
_entity_poly.entity_id
_entity_poly.type
_entity_poly.pdbx_seq_one_letter_code
_entity_poly.pdbx_strand_id
1 'polypeptide(L)'
;IMRRRQRQMCIRDRVMALDLMTGEVIKEDLGNFDRGNDPEGIALVIDKDNNGYWICTEQSKTDNRFHLYDRKTLDYKTTMYLDNVSYTDGIATAYMHGKWYLYAVDNDARVVAFELPEIN
;
A
#
# COMPACT_ATOMS: atom_id res chain seq x y z
N ILE A 1 -12.73 -1.37 -25.01
CA ILE A 1 -12.17 -0.34 -24.13
C ILE A 1 -11.76 -0.94 -22.80
N MET A 2 -12.65 -1.67 -22.17
CA MET A 2 -12.37 -2.35 -20.91
C MET A 2 -11.22 -3.35 -21.02
N ARG A 3 -11.18 -4.12 -22.09
CA ARG A 3 -10.09 -5.07 -22.35
C ARG A 3 -8.73 -4.40 -22.52
N ARG A 4 -8.69 -3.23 -23.14
CA ARG A 4 -7.44 -2.47 -23.28
C ARG A 4 -6.94 -1.98 -21.94
N ARG A 5 -7.85 -1.49 -21.09
CA ARG A 5 -7.49 -1.04 -19.75
C ARG A 5 -6.96 -2.19 -18.92
N GLN A 6 -7.62 -3.34 -18.97
CA GLN A 6 -7.15 -4.53 -18.27
C GLN A 6 -5.77 -4.97 -18.74
N ARG A 7 -5.54 -4.97 -20.05
CA ARG A 7 -4.22 -5.29 -20.60
C ARG A 7 -3.14 -4.29 -20.19
N GLN A 8 -3.48 -3.00 -20.16
CA GLN A 8 -2.56 -1.98 -19.70
C GLN A 8 -2.23 -2.14 -18.21
N MET A 9 -3.22 -2.50 -17.40
CA MET A 9 -3.02 -2.78 -15.98
C MET A 9 -2.11 -3.99 -15.78
N CYS A 10 -2.25 -5.04 -16.56
CA CYS A 10 -1.37 -6.21 -16.51
C CYS A 10 0.07 -5.92 -16.95
N ILE A 11 0.26 -4.89 -17.76
CA ILE A 11 1.59 -4.50 -18.25
C ILE A 11 2.24 -3.48 -17.32
N ARG A 12 1.43 -2.62 -16.68
CA ARG A 12 1.88 -1.54 -15.81
C ARG A 12 0.95 -1.39 -14.63
N ASP A 13 1.09 -2.25 -13.67
CA ASP A 13 0.34 -2.12 -12.44
C ASP A 13 0.84 -0.90 -11.65
N ARG A 14 -0.08 -0.12 -11.14
CA ARG A 14 0.22 1.09 -10.37
C ARG A 14 -0.93 1.41 -9.44
N VAL A 15 -0.62 2.22 -8.44
CA VAL A 15 -1.63 2.74 -7.52
C VAL A 15 -2.03 4.14 -7.98
N MET A 16 -3.32 4.35 -8.11
CA MET A 16 -3.93 5.62 -8.54
C MET A 16 -4.82 6.16 -7.44
N ALA A 17 -4.94 7.48 -7.39
CA ALA A 17 -5.90 8.14 -6.51
C ALA A 17 -6.99 8.80 -7.35
N LEU A 18 -8.24 8.53 -6.97
CA LEU A 18 -9.42 9.08 -7.64
C LEU A 18 -10.25 9.90 -6.66
N ASP A 19 -10.89 10.94 -7.15
CA ASP A 19 -11.87 11.67 -6.37
C ASP A 19 -13.10 10.79 -6.16
N LEU A 20 -13.50 10.60 -4.90
CA LEU A 20 -14.60 9.72 -4.55
C LEU A 20 -15.95 10.18 -5.13
N MET A 21 -16.16 11.49 -5.22
CA MET A 21 -17.44 12.05 -5.65
C MET A 21 -17.57 12.15 -7.16
N THR A 22 -16.46 12.44 -7.86
CA THR A 22 -16.49 12.67 -9.30
C THR A 22 -15.89 11.54 -10.12
N GLY A 23 -15.05 10.69 -9.51
CA GLY A 23 -14.31 9.65 -10.22
C GLY A 23 -13.12 10.18 -11.01
N GLU A 24 -12.84 11.47 -10.93
CA GLU A 24 -11.69 12.04 -11.62
C GLU A 24 -10.37 11.59 -11.01
N VAL A 25 -9.37 11.43 -11.85
CA VAL A 25 -8.02 11.05 -11.41
C VAL A 25 -7.36 12.24 -10.71
N ILE A 26 -7.06 12.09 -9.43
CA ILE A 26 -6.31 13.06 -8.64
C ILE A 26 -4.82 12.88 -8.87
N LYS A 27 -4.36 11.63 -8.83
CA LYS A 27 -2.97 11.28 -9.07
C LYS A 27 -2.91 9.95 -9.83
N GLU A 28 -2.31 9.97 -10.98
CA GLU A 28 -2.30 8.83 -11.89
C GLU A 28 -1.39 7.70 -11.42
N ASP A 29 -0.31 8.03 -10.73
CA ASP A 29 0.65 7.06 -10.24
C ASP A 29 1.28 7.58 -8.94
N LEU A 30 1.09 6.86 -7.84
CA LEU A 30 1.73 7.22 -6.57
C LEU A 30 3.25 7.00 -6.58
N GLY A 31 3.73 6.20 -7.53
CA GLY A 31 5.16 5.99 -7.75
C GLY A 31 5.82 4.98 -6.83
N ASN A 32 7.11 4.81 -7.05
CA ASN A 32 8.02 3.97 -6.26
C ASN A 32 7.85 2.46 -6.39
N PHE A 33 7.02 2.01 -7.29
CA PHE A 33 6.89 0.57 -7.60
C PHE A 33 7.88 0.18 -8.70
N ASP A 34 8.59 -0.92 -8.48
CA ASP A 34 9.46 -1.48 -9.49
C ASP A 34 8.66 -2.10 -10.62
N ARG A 35 9.18 -1.96 -11.82
CA ARG A 35 8.57 -2.54 -13.00
C ARG A 35 8.57 -4.06 -12.91
N GLY A 36 7.42 -4.67 -13.11
CA GLY A 36 7.25 -6.11 -13.05
C GLY A 36 6.81 -6.65 -11.70
N ASN A 37 6.80 -5.83 -10.65
CA ASN A 37 6.17 -6.18 -9.39
C ASN A 37 4.74 -5.63 -9.36
N ASP A 38 3.89 -6.27 -8.59
CA ASP A 38 2.46 -5.94 -8.54
C ASP A 38 2.10 -5.18 -7.26
N PRO A 39 1.38 -4.05 -7.38
CA PRO A 39 0.70 -3.47 -6.23
C PRO A 39 -0.45 -4.39 -5.82
N GLU A 40 -0.55 -4.69 -4.53
CA GLU A 40 -1.56 -5.60 -4.03
C GLU A 40 -2.43 -4.94 -2.96
N GLY A 41 -2.05 -5.01 -1.70
CA GLY A 41 -2.85 -4.49 -0.61
C GLY A 41 -2.67 -3.01 -0.35
N ILE A 42 -3.74 -2.35 0.11
CA ILE A 42 -3.72 -0.96 0.54
C ILE A 42 -4.34 -0.88 1.93
N ALA A 43 -3.71 -0.13 2.82
CA ALA A 43 -4.23 0.12 4.16
C ALA A 43 -3.98 1.55 4.60
N LEU A 44 -4.70 2.01 5.60
CA LEU A 44 -4.65 3.39 6.08
C LEU A 44 -4.29 3.42 7.56
N VAL A 45 -3.40 4.33 7.91
CA VAL A 45 -3.10 4.72 9.28
C VAL A 45 -3.53 6.18 9.43
N ILE A 46 -4.43 6.46 10.37
CA ILE A 46 -5.03 7.79 10.49
C ILE A 46 -5.26 8.14 11.95
N ASP A 47 -4.94 9.36 12.34
CA ASP A 47 -5.23 9.87 13.68
C ASP A 47 -6.53 10.68 13.72
N LYS A 48 -6.87 11.18 14.90
CA LYS A 48 -8.09 11.97 15.12
C LYS A 48 -8.10 13.29 14.37
N ASP A 49 -6.93 13.80 14.00
CA ASP A 49 -6.79 15.07 13.27
C ASP A 49 -6.69 14.83 11.76
N ASN A 50 -6.96 13.62 11.32
CA ASN A 50 -6.97 13.22 9.92
C ASN A 50 -5.58 13.21 9.27
N ASN A 51 -4.53 13.20 10.07
CA ASN A 51 -3.16 12.99 9.60
C ASN A 51 -2.86 11.49 9.56
N GLY A 52 -1.88 11.12 8.80
CA GLY A 52 -1.48 9.73 8.69
C GLY A 52 -0.87 9.41 7.35
N TYR A 53 -0.94 8.15 6.97
CA TYR A 53 -0.35 7.68 5.72
C TYR A 53 -1.08 6.47 5.16
N TRP A 54 -1.03 6.33 3.85
CA TRP A 54 -1.43 5.14 3.14
C TRP A 54 -0.24 4.18 3.06
N ILE A 55 -0.52 2.90 3.17
CA ILE A 55 0.46 1.83 2.96
C ILE A 55 0.03 1.06 1.72
N CYS A 56 0.92 0.97 0.75
CA CYS A 56 0.67 0.23 -0.47
C CYS A 56 1.71 -0.87 -0.62
N THR A 57 1.25 -2.10 -0.73
CA THR A 57 2.14 -3.26 -0.84
C THR A 57 2.63 -3.43 -2.26
N GLU A 58 3.92 -3.61 -2.42
CA GLU A 58 4.52 -4.08 -3.66
C GLU A 58 4.90 -5.54 -3.48
N GLN A 59 4.15 -6.43 -4.12
CA GLN A 59 4.37 -7.86 -4.01
C GLN A 59 5.65 -8.27 -4.71
N SER A 60 6.48 -9.04 -4.00
CA SER A 60 7.71 -9.58 -4.55
C SER A 60 7.96 -10.98 -3.99
N LYS A 61 8.68 -11.77 -4.75
CA LYS A 61 9.08 -13.11 -4.34
C LYS A 61 10.05 -13.10 -3.18
N THR A 62 10.91 -12.10 -3.11
CA THR A 62 12.05 -12.09 -2.18
C THR A 62 11.98 -11.00 -1.13
N ASP A 63 11.57 -9.79 -1.52
CA ASP A 63 11.56 -8.63 -0.63
C ASP A 63 10.31 -7.81 -0.84
N ASN A 64 9.25 -8.17 -0.14
CA ASN A 64 8.05 -7.34 -0.16
C ASN A 64 8.36 -5.96 0.35
N ARG A 65 7.86 -4.98 -0.37
CA ARG A 65 8.03 -3.56 -0.03
C ARG A 65 6.68 -2.98 0.34
N PHE A 66 6.70 -2.13 1.35
CA PHE A 66 5.50 -1.45 1.82
C PHE A 66 5.77 0.05 1.71
N HIS A 67 5.22 0.66 0.69
CA HIS A 67 5.42 2.08 0.41
C HIS A 67 4.43 2.91 1.19
N LEU A 68 4.92 3.93 1.86
CA LEU A 68 4.11 4.84 2.67
C LEU A 68 3.98 6.18 1.97
N TYR A 69 2.74 6.67 1.88
CA TYR A 69 2.40 7.94 1.24
C TYR A 69 1.62 8.81 2.21
N ASP A 70 1.91 10.11 2.23
CA ASP A 70 1.17 11.04 3.08
C ASP A 70 -0.32 10.95 2.79
N ARG A 71 -1.13 10.91 3.84
CA ARG A 71 -2.57 10.70 3.69
C ARG A 71 -3.25 11.85 2.95
N LYS A 72 -2.81 13.08 3.16
CA LYS A 72 -3.44 14.27 2.58
C LYS A 72 -2.87 14.64 1.23
N THR A 73 -1.54 14.64 1.11
CA THR A 73 -0.85 15.10 -0.10
C THR A 73 -0.58 13.99 -1.10
N LEU A 74 -0.61 12.73 -0.66
CA LEU A 74 -0.25 11.54 -1.44
C LEU A 74 1.22 11.51 -1.85
N ASP A 75 2.04 12.34 -1.21
CA ASP A 75 3.47 12.33 -1.45
C ASP A 75 4.12 11.11 -0.82
N TYR A 76 5.10 10.56 -1.51
CA TYR A 76 5.88 9.45 -1.01
C TYR A 76 6.65 9.84 0.26
N LYS A 77 6.58 9.00 1.29
CA LYS A 77 7.28 9.21 2.55
C LYS A 77 8.48 8.29 2.71
N THR A 78 8.26 7.01 2.65
CA THR A 78 9.31 6.00 2.86
C THR A 78 8.85 4.63 2.41
N THR A 79 9.76 3.69 2.38
CA THR A 79 9.49 2.28 2.10
C THR A 79 9.97 1.42 3.25
N MET A 80 9.10 0.53 3.72
CA MET A 80 9.47 -0.48 4.70
C MET A 80 9.76 -1.79 4.00
N TYR A 81 10.82 -2.46 4.45
CA TYR A 81 11.18 -3.80 4.01
C TYR A 81 10.99 -4.74 5.19
N LEU A 82 10.15 -5.75 5.02
CA LEU A 82 9.90 -6.72 6.09
C LEU A 82 10.56 -8.05 5.72
N ASP A 83 11.52 -8.44 6.53
CA ASP A 83 12.24 -9.69 6.33
C ASP A 83 11.33 -10.89 6.55
N ASN A 84 11.57 -11.95 5.80
CA ASN A 84 10.86 -13.22 5.92
C ASN A 84 9.37 -13.14 5.61
N VAL A 85 8.95 -12.13 4.87
CA VAL A 85 7.58 -11.98 4.36
C VAL A 85 7.64 -11.94 2.85
N SER A 86 6.94 -12.82 2.18
CA SER A 86 6.92 -12.91 0.73
C SER A 86 5.49 -13.07 0.21
N TYR A 87 5.28 -12.70 -1.04
CA TYR A 87 3.97 -12.82 -1.71
C TYR A 87 2.82 -12.28 -0.86
N THR A 88 2.95 -11.04 -0.40
CA THR A 88 1.91 -10.39 0.39
C THR A 88 0.81 -9.87 -0.52
N ASP A 89 -0.35 -10.50 -0.48
CA ASP A 89 -1.53 -10.04 -1.24
C ASP A 89 -2.33 -9.03 -0.43
N GLY A 90 -2.67 -9.36 0.79
CA GLY A 90 -3.53 -8.54 1.62
C GLY A 90 -2.82 -7.96 2.83
N ILE A 91 -3.17 -6.73 3.17
CA ILE A 91 -2.74 -6.08 4.40
C ILE A 91 -3.92 -5.44 5.10
N ALA A 92 -3.80 -5.26 6.40
CA ALA A 92 -4.76 -4.51 7.20
C ALA A 92 -4.02 -3.79 8.32
N THR A 93 -4.61 -2.73 8.83
CA THR A 93 -4.05 -2.00 9.97
C THR A 93 -5.03 -2.02 11.14
N ALA A 94 -4.50 -1.95 12.35
CA ALA A 94 -5.29 -1.81 13.55
C ALA A 94 -4.57 -0.97 14.59
N TYR A 95 -5.35 -0.19 15.35
CA TYR A 95 -4.84 0.60 16.46
C TYR A 95 -5.17 -0.12 17.75
N MET A 96 -4.14 -0.46 18.52
CA MET A 96 -4.30 -1.16 19.79
C MET A 96 -3.26 -0.70 20.80
N HIS A 97 -3.67 -0.47 22.03
CA HIS A 97 -2.76 -0.14 23.14
C HIS A 97 -1.84 1.06 22.83
N GLY A 98 -2.38 2.07 22.15
CA GLY A 98 -1.63 3.29 21.82
C GLY A 98 -0.71 3.17 20.60
N LYS A 99 -0.78 2.08 19.87
CA LYS A 99 0.10 1.84 18.71
C LYS A 99 -0.67 1.33 17.50
N TRP A 100 -0.12 1.61 16.33
CA TRP A 100 -0.61 1.07 15.08
C TRP A 100 0.18 -0.17 14.69
N TYR A 101 -0.53 -1.17 14.18
CA TYR A 101 0.04 -2.42 13.69
C TYR A 101 -0.38 -2.67 12.26
N LEU A 102 0.55 -3.25 11.48
CA LEU A 102 0.28 -3.77 10.16
C LEU A 102 0.20 -5.30 10.24
N TYR A 103 -0.89 -5.83 9.70
CA TYR A 103 -1.05 -7.27 9.49
C TYR A 103 -0.86 -7.56 8.02
N ALA A 104 0.05 -8.47 7.71
CA ALA A 104 0.37 -8.82 6.34
C ALA A 104 0.31 -10.33 6.14
N VAL A 105 -0.25 -10.73 5.00
CA VAL A 105 -0.27 -12.14 4.61
C VAL A 105 1.11 -12.52 4.09
N ASP A 106 1.65 -13.63 4.59
CA ASP A 106 2.93 -14.16 4.16
C ASP A 106 2.70 -15.48 3.41
N ASN A 107 2.90 -15.43 2.10
CA ASN A 107 2.87 -16.58 1.19
C ASN A 107 1.62 -17.47 1.36
N ASP A 108 0.46 -16.89 1.60
CA ASP A 108 -0.81 -17.60 1.85
C ASP A 108 -0.76 -18.61 3.01
N ALA A 109 0.31 -18.61 3.78
CA ALA A 109 0.54 -19.60 4.84
C ALA A 109 0.27 -19.06 6.24
N ARG A 110 0.48 -17.76 6.46
CA ARG A 110 0.35 -17.15 7.77
C ARG A 110 0.08 -15.66 7.67
N VAL A 111 -0.37 -15.07 8.78
CA VAL A 111 -0.48 -13.63 8.94
C VAL A 111 0.57 -13.19 9.96
N VAL A 112 1.33 -12.16 9.62
CA VAL A 112 2.34 -11.58 10.50
C VAL A 112 1.94 -10.18 10.91
N ALA A 113 2.37 -9.75 12.09
CA ALA A 113 2.03 -8.44 12.64
C ALA A 113 3.30 -7.63 12.90
N PHE A 114 3.29 -6.37 12.53
CA PHE A 114 4.40 -5.45 12.72
C PHE A 114 3.92 -4.16 13.34
N GLU A 115 4.71 -3.60 14.26
CA GLU A 115 4.46 -2.27 14.78
C GLU A 115 4.83 -1.22 13.72
N LEU A 116 3.92 -0.26 13.50
CA LEU A 116 4.11 0.77 12.47
C LEU A 116 4.74 2.04 13.04
N PRO A 117 5.39 2.84 12.16
CA PRO A 117 5.89 4.17 12.56
C PRO A 117 4.77 5.07 13.07
N GLU A 118 5.14 5.96 13.99
CA GLU A 118 4.21 6.97 14.48
C GLU A 118 3.83 7.96 13.36
N ILE A 119 2.66 8.57 13.53
CA ILE A 119 2.18 9.62 12.63
C ILE A 119 2.91 10.92 12.99
N ASN A 120 3.55 11.51 11.98
CA ASN A 120 4.26 12.78 12.13
C ASN A 120 3.55 13.91 11.39
#